data_55fd3ba807bb0e24fe083bb257c110d5
#
_entry.id   55fd3ba807bb0e24fe083bb257c110d5
#
_cell.length_a   1.000
_cell.length_b   1.000
_cell.length_c   1.000
_cell.angle_alpha   90.00
_cell.angle_beta   90.00
_cell.angle_gamma   90.00
#
_symmetry.space_group_name_H-M   'P 1'
#
loop_
_entity.id
_entity.type
_entity.pdbx_description
1 polymer ?
#
loop_
_entity_poly.entity_id
_entity_poly.type
_entity_poly.pdbx_seq_one_letter_code
_entity_poly.pdbx_strand_id
1 'polypeptide(L)'
;MLCLALQAAPAAGQRPVLLAARNAHKALLYAAALLDFDIQWLWPAPQDAGALCSCPVSAAKLTGALQGLAQQGKRPFGVYITSPDYLGGVQDIAALAGVCKDFGVPLLVDNAHGAYLRFLPQGGQHPIALGAAMCCDSGHKTLPVVTGGAYLHLGKNAPIQDEAAVRNALALFGSTSPSYLTLASLDLCNRYLADGYRDRLREMCGRLEEARKALTAAGWQVEPSDPLRLTVKAPAGMTGGQLANRLRESGVESVSYTHLR
;
A
#
# COMPACT_ATOMS: atom_id res chain seq x y z
N MET A 1 3.09 7.62 -10.31
CA MET A 1 3.92 7.85 -9.11
C MET A 1 5.41 7.70 -9.40
N LEU A 2 5.92 6.49 -9.75
CA LEU A 2 7.36 6.25 -9.96
C LEU A 2 7.98 7.11 -11.08
N CYS A 3 7.29 7.28 -12.20
CA CYS A 3 7.73 8.15 -13.28
C CYS A 3 7.95 9.60 -12.81
N LEU A 4 7.02 10.16 -12.03
CA LEU A 4 7.13 11.51 -11.49
C LEU A 4 8.28 11.66 -10.49
N ALA A 5 8.49 10.66 -9.62
CA ALA A 5 9.60 10.67 -8.68
C ALA A 5 10.95 10.58 -9.41
N LEU A 6 11.02 9.77 -10.45
CA LEU A 6 12.23 9.61 -11.27
C LEU A 6 12.55 10.89 -12.07
N GLN A 7 11.54 11.54 -12.67
CA GLN A 7 11.71 12.81 -13.39
C GLN A 7 12.23 13.94 -12.51
N ALA A 8 11.88 13.93 -11.22
CA ALA A 8 12.34 14.93 -10.27
C ALA A 8 13.72 14.61 -9.68
N ALA A 9 14.26 13.42 -9.93
CA ALA A 9 15.55 13.02 -9.39
C ALA A 9 16.69 13.78 -10.10
N PRO A 10 17.74 14.20 -9.36
CA PRO A 10 18.92 14.78 -9.99
C PRO A 10 19.57 13.80 -10.97
N ALA A 11 20.01 14.28 -12.13
CA ALA A 11 20.77 13.48 -13.07
C ALA A 11 22.12 13.08 -12.43
N ALA A 12 22.33 11.79 -12.20
CA ALA A 12 23.48 11.29 -11.45
C ALA A 12 24.56 10.64 -12.31
N GLY A 13 24.42 10.60 -13.63
CA GLY A 13 25.34 9.88 -14.54
C GLY A 13 25.40 8.36 -14.31
N GLN A 14 24.62 7.85 -13.35
CA GLN A 14 24.47 6.43 -13.02
C GLN A 14 23.01 6.04 -13.21
N ARG A 15 22.76 4.75 -13.39
CA ARG A 15 21.39 4.22 -13.46
C ARG A 15 20.64 4.54 -12.17
N PRO A 16 19.42 5.11 -12.27
CA PRO A 16 18.65 5.48 -11.09
C PRO A 16 18.32 4.28 -10.21
N VAL A 17 18.26 4.48 -8.89
CA VAL A 17 17.99 3.42 -7.92
C VAL A 17 16.75 3.78 -7.10
N LEU A 18 15.84 2.82 -6.94
CA LEU A 18 14.72 2.87 -6.01
C LEU A 18 15.00 1.93 -4.83
N LEU A 19 14.84 2.42 -3.60
CA LEU A 19 14.86 1.56 -2.42
C LEU A 19 13.44 1.06 -2.14
N ALA A 20 13.18 -0.25 -2.15
CA ALA A 20 11.83 -0.80 -2.06
C ALA A 20 11.69 -1.96 -1.09
N ALA A 21 10.59 -2.01 -0.33
CA ALA A 21 10.22 -3.17 0.46
C ALA A 21 9.91 -4.38 -0.44
N ARG A 22 10.35 -5.58 0.00
CA ARG A 22 10.32 -6.81 -0.83
C ARG A 22 8.90 -7.29 -1.18
N ASN A 23 7.89 -6.95 -0.40
CA ASN A 23 6.49 -7.31 -0.65
C ASN A 23 5.77 -6.42 -1.69
N ALA A 24 6.54 -5.76 -2.56
CA ALA A 24 6.00 -4.91 -3.60
C ALA A 24 5.18 -5.69 -4.64
N HIS A 25 4.11 -5.09 -5.13
CA HIS A 25 3.31 -5.65 -6.21
C HIS A 25 4.14 -5.74 -7.52
N LYS A 26 3.85 -6.73 -8.37
CA LYS A 26 4.55 -6.94 -9.66
C LYS A 26 4.59 -5.70 -10.56
N ALA A 27 3.66 -4.77 -10.42
CA ALA A 27 3.66 -3.49 -11.15
C ALA A 27 4.93 -2.67 -10.91
N LEU A 28 5.59 -2.83 -9.74
CA LEU A 28 6.89 -2.20 -9.49
C LEU A 28 7.97 -2.75 -10.43
N LEU A 29 8.00 -4.07 -10.65
CA LEU A 29 8.96 -4.71 -11.56
C LEU A 29 8.73 -4.26 -13.00
N TYR A 30 7.47 -4.16 -13.42
CA TYR A 30 7.13 -3.64 -14.74
C TYR A 30 7.52 -2.17 -14.89
N ALA A 31 7.31 -1.36 -13.87
CA ALA A 31 7.75 0.03 -13.87
C ALA A 31 9.28 0.15 -13.95
N ALA A 32 10.03 -0.71 -13.25
CA ALA A 32 11.49 -0.73 -13.33
C ALA A 32 11.98 -1.06 -14.73
N ALA A 33 11.33 -2.01 -15.41
CA ALA A 33 11.67 -2.37 -16.79
C ALA A 33 11.31 -1.26 -17.79
N LEU A 34 10.17 -0.59 -17.60
CA LEU A 34 9.71 0.47 -18.52
C LEU A 34 10.44 1.80 -18.33
N LEU A 35 10.87 2.11 -17.10
CA LEU A 35 11.51 3.39 -16.74
C LEU A 35 13.01 3.28 -16.58
N ASP A 36 13.57 2.10 -16.75
CA ASP A 36 15.00 1.79 -16.73
C ASP A 36 15.71 2.21 -15.43
N PHE A 37 15.22 1.73 -14.28
CA PHE A 37 15.87 1.92 -12.98
C PHE A 37 16.13 0.60 -12.26
N ASP A 38 17.11 0.62 -11.35
CA ASP A 38 17.42 -0.52 -10.48
C ASP A 38 16.61 -0.48 -9.18
N ILE A 39 16.33 -1.66 -8.62
CA ILE A 39 15.67 -1.78 -7.33
C ILE A 39 16.69 -2.33 -6.31
N GLN A 40 16.92 -1.55 -5.25
CA GLN A 40 17.57 -2.03 -4.04
C GLN A 40 16.50 -2.50 -3.07
N TRP A 41 16.55 -3.79 -2.71
CA TRP A 41 15.50 -4.39 -1.87
C TRP A 41 15.76 -4.19 -0.37
N LEU A 42 14.73 -3.78 0.35
CA LEU A 42 14.62 -3.94 1.79
C LEU A 42 14.02 -5.33 2.05
N TRP A 43 14.86 -6.26 2.49
CA TRP A 43 14.42 -7.61 2.80
C TRP A 43 13.73 -7.67 4.16
N PRO A 44 12.75 -8.56 4.39
CA PRO A 44 12.19 -8.76 5.73
C PRO A 44 13.26 -9.25 6.70
N ALA A 45 13.00 -9.10 8.00
CA ALA A 45 13.85 -9.72 9.00
C ALA A 45 13.79 -11.26 8.90
N PRO A 46 14.81 -12.02 9.33
CA PRO A 46 14.84 -13.47 9.18
C PRO A 46 13.59 -14.20 9.72
N GLN A 47 13.03 -13.72 10.82
CA GLN A 47 11.81 -14.27 11.42
C GLN A 47 10.56 -14.03 10.54
N ASP A 48 10.58 -13.02 9.68
CA ASP A 48 9.48 -12.63 8.78
C ASP A 48 9.71 -13.14 7.35
N ALA A 49 10.82 -13.82 7.09
CA ALA A 49 11.23 -14.22 5.73
C ALA A 49 10.26 -15.19 5.05
N GLY A 50 9.49 -15.95 5.83
CA GLY A 50 8.44 -16.85 5.34
C GLY A 50 7.12 -16.15 4.96
N ALA A 51 6.95 -14.88 5.31
CA ALA A 51 5.74 -14.13 5.05
C ALA A 51 5.79 -13.46 3.66
N LEU A 52 5.32 -14.16 2.64
CA LEU A 52 5.39 -13.70 1.23
C LEU A 52 4.74 -12.33 0.99
N CYS A 53 3.70 -12.00 1.74
CA CYS A 53 2.91 -10.78 1.54
C CYS A 53 3.25 -9.66 2.52
N SER A 54 4.13 -9.91 3.49
CA SER A 54 4.52 -8.94 4.51
C SER A 54 6.01 -8.65 4.46
N CYS A 55 6.38 -7.42 4.69
CA CYS A 55 7.76 -6.98 4.81
C CYS A 55 7.82 -5.76 5.75
N PRO A 56 7.74 -5.98 7.07
CA PRO A 56 7.83 -4.91 8.04
C PRO A 56 9.18 -4.16 7.91
N VAL A 57 9.10 -2.85 7.80
CA VAL A 57 10.26 -1.97 7.70
C VAL A 57 10.26 -1.00 8.88
N SER A 58 11.22 -1.16 9.79
CA SER A 58 11.42 -0.19 10.87
C SER A 58 12.17 1.05 10.40
N ALA A 59 12.01 2.17 11.12
CA ALA A 59 12.78 3.39 10.87
C ALA A 59 14.29 3.13 10.94
N ALA A 60 14.77 2.34 11.91
CA ALA A 60 16.18 2.00 12.05
C ALA A 60 16.71 1.23 10.83
N LYS A 61 15.94 0.26 10.32
CA LYS A 61 16.29 -0.51 9.13
C LYS A 61 16.38 0.38 7.88
N LEU A 62 15.40 1.27 7.71
CA LEU A 62 15.39 2.23 6.60
C LEU A 62 16.59 3.17 6.68
N THR A 63 16.88 3.71 7.87
CA THR A 63 18.06 4.56 8.12
C THR A 63 19.35 3.85 7.72
N GLY A 64 19.56 2.62 8.19
CA GLY A 64 20.77 1.84 7.85
C GLY A 64 20.91 1.59 6.35
N ALA A 65 19.80 1.29 5.66
CA ALA A 65 19.81 1.08 4.21
C ALA A 65 20.15 2.36 3.43
N LEU A 66 19.60 3.50 3.82
CA LEU A 66 19.90 4.81 3.21
C LEU A 66 21.35 5.24 3.47
N GLN A 67 21.86 5.03 4.69
CA GLN A 67 23.27 5.27 5.01
C GLN A 67 24.20 4.40 4.17
N GLY A 68 23.89 3.11 4.02
CA GLY A 68 24.67 2.20 3.20
C GLY A 68 24.71 2.59 1.72
N LEU A 69 23.59 3.09 1.17
CA LEU A 69 23.58 3.64 -0.19
C LEU A 69 24.41 4.93 -0.30
N ALA A 70 24.29 5.83 0.68
CA ALA A 70 25.08 7.06 0.71
C ALA A 70 26.61 6.80 0.77
N GLN A 71 27.04 5.81 1.54
CA GLN A 71 28.45 5.38 1.59
C GLN A 71 28.96 4.84 0.24
N GLN A 72 28.06 4.31 -0.60
CA GLN A 72 28.37 3.88 -1.97
C GLN A 72 28.26 5.02 -3.00
N GLY A 73 28.05 6.26 -2.55
CA GLY A 73 27.83 7.41 -3.45
C GLY A 73 26.49 7.35 -4.20
N LYS A 74 25.56 6.53 -3.75
CA LYS A 74 24.23 6.36 -4.37
C LYS A 74 23.16 7.09 -3.56
N ARG A 75 22.28 7.78 -4.26
CA ARG A 75 21.07 8.37 -3.68
C ARG A 75 19.84 7.79 -4.40
N PRO A 76 18.93 7.10 -3.71
CA PRO A 76 17.74 6.59 -4.34
C PRO A 76 16.81 7.76 -4.73
N PHE A 77 16.10 7.63 -5.86
CA PHE A 77 15.12 8.62 -6.28
C PHE A 77 13.80 8.54 -5.49
N GLY A 78 13.65 7.51 -4.68
CA GLY A 78 12.50 7.31 -3.79
C GLY A 78 12.68 6.08 -2.90
N VAL A 79 11.89 6.04 -1.83
CA VAL A 79 11.66 4.87 -0.99
C VAL A 79 10.23 4.39 -1.25
N TYR A 80 10.06 3.12 -1.66
CA TYR A 80 8.77 2.55 -2.01
C TYR A 80 8.33 1.52 -0.96
N ILE A 81 7.16 1.73 -0.38
CA ILE A 81 6.58 0.90 0.69
C ILE A 81 5.15 0.52 0.31
N THR A 82 4.76 -0.74 0.52
CA THR A 82 3.37 -1.19 0.44
C THR A 82 2.74 -1.16 1.82
N SER A 83 1.66 -0.38 2.00
CA SER A 83 0.92 -0.27 3.26
C SER A 83 -0.50 0.25 3.02
N PRO A 84 -1.55 -0.47 3.47
CA PRO A 84 -1.52 -1.82 4.05
C PRO A 84 -1.01 -2.85 3.04
N ASP A 85 -0.37 -3.89 3.57
CA ASP A 85 -0.02 -5.04 2.73
C ASP A 85 -1.24 -5.91 2.43
N TYR A 86 -1.02 -7.00 1.70
CA TYR A 86 -2.10 -7.86 1.23
C TYR A 86 -2.87 -8.56 2.36
N LEU A 87 -2.23 -8.85 3.49
CA LEU A 87 -2.83 -9.46 4.67
C LEU A 87 -3.36 -8.43 5.69
N GLY A 88 -3.18 -7.13 5.40
CA GLY A 88 -3.63 -6.04 6.24
C GLY A 88 -2.55 -5.48 7.17
N GLY A 89 -1.31 -5.93 7.05
CA GLY A 89 -0.20 -5.35 7.81
C GLY A 89 0.00 -3.87 7.48
N VAL A 90 0.01 -3.00 8.48
CA VAL A 90 0.17 -1.55 8.33
C VAL A 90 1.56 -1.14 8.81
N GLN A 91 2.26 -0.35 8.01
CA GLN A 91 3.57 0.21 8.36
C GLN A 91 3.44 1.51 9.16
N ASP A 92 4.43 1.82 9.97
CA ASP A 92 4.55 3.16 10.61
C ASP A 92 5.03 4.19 9.57
N ILE A 93 4.08 4.65 8.75
CA ILE A 93 4.37 5.60 7.67
C ILE A 93 4.93 6.91 8.21
N ALA A 94 4.50 7.37 9.39
CA ALA A 94 4.99 8.61 9.98
C ALA A 94 6.48 8.52 10.33
N ALA A 95 6.90 7.44 10.97
CA ALA A 95 8.30 7.21 11.28
C ALA A 95 9.15 7.06 10.01
N LEU A 96 8.66 6.31 9.00
CA LEU A 96 9.36 6.16 7.72
C LEU A 96 9.46 7.49 6.95
N ALA A 97 8.42 8.32 6.97
CA ALA A 97 8.42 9.64 6.35
C ALA A 97 9.42 10.58 7.02
N GLY A 98 9.55 10.50 8.36
CA GLY A 98 10.58 11.22 9.11
C GLY A 98 11.98 10.89 8.62
N VAL A 99 12.32 9.61 8.56
CA VAL A 99 13.62 9.14 8.02
C VAL A 99 13.83 9.62 6.58
N CYS A 100 12.84 9.45 5.71
CA CYS A 100 12.94 9.89 4.31
C CYS A 100 13.21 11.39 4.20
N LYS A 101 12.57 12.20 5.05
CA LYS A 101 12.77 13.66 5.12
C LYS A 101 14.21 13.99 5.52
N ASP A 102 14.77 13.31 6.52
CA ASP A 102 16.14 13.55 7.00
C ASP A 102 17.19 13.26 5.92
N PHE A 103 16.92 12.27 5.06
CA PHE A 103 17.78 11.95 3.91
C PHE A 103 17.43 12.72 2.63
N GLY A 104 16.38 13.53 2.64
CA GLY A 104 15.90 14.28 1.47
C GLY A 104 15.40 13.39 0.34
N VAL A 105 14.87 12.20 0.63
CA VAL A 105 14.37 11.22 -0.35
C VAL A 105 12.85 11.12 -0.21
N PRO A 106 12.06 11.16 -1.31
CA PRO A 106 10.60 11.08 -1.21
C PRO A 106 10.13 9.67 -0.78
N LEU A 107 9.19 9.60 0.15
CA LEU A 107 8.49 8.36 0.50
C LEU A 107 7.30 8.17 -0.45
N LEU A 108 7.27 7.05 -1.15
CA LEU A 108 6.28 6.62 -2.12
C LEU A 108 5.51 5.43 -1.57
N VAL A 109 4.21 5.55 -1.36
CA VAL A 109 3.43 4.48 -0.73
C VAL A 109 2.45 3.86 -1.72
N ASP A 110 2.56 2.55 -1.89
CA ASP A 110 1.50 1.74 -2.49
C ASP A 110 0.44 1.48 -1.43
N ASN A 111 -0.60 2.31 -1.44
CA ASN A 111 -1.74 2.26 -0.54
C ASN A 111 -2.95 1.62 -1.23
N ALA A 112 -2.71 0.72 -2.17
CA ALA A 112 -3.77 0.12 -2.98
C ALA A 112 -4.89 -0.52 -2.14
N HIS A 113 -4.60 -0.95 -0.93
CA HIS A 113 -5.55 -1.54 -0.01
C HIS A 113 -6.07 -0.59 1.08
N GLY A 114 -5.64 0.67 1.10
CA GLY A 114 -5.88 1.62 2.19
C GLY A 114 -6.65 2.89 1.80
N ALA A 115 -7.34 2.94 0.67
CA ALA A 115 -8.07 4.14 0.24
C ALA A 115 -9.06 4.65 1.31
N TYR A 116 -9.62 3.78 2.14
CA TYR A 116 -10.53 4.12 3.24
C TYR A 116 -9.84 4.73 4.48
N LEU A 117 -8.52 4.59 4.64
CA LEU A 117 -7.77 5.03 5.83
C LEU A 117 -7.96 6.52 6.15
N ARG A 118 -8.22 7.33 5.11
CA ARG A 118 -8.53 8.76 5.28
C ARG A 118 -9.79 9.02 6.09
N PHE A 119 -10.70 8.07 6.12
CA PHE A 119 -12.05 8.22 6.67
C PHE A 119 -12.21 7.55 8.05
N LEU A 120 -11.16 6.90 8.56
CA LEU A 120 -11.19 6.31 9.89
C LEU A 120 -11.42 7.37 10.99
N PRO A 121 -12.03 6.97 12.14
CA PRO A 121 -12.36 7.91 13.22
C PRO A 121 -11.18 8.73 13.74
N GLN A 122 -10.00 8.12 13.81
CA GLN A 122 -8.77 8.76 14.30
C GLN A 122 -8.23 9.80 13.32
N GLY A 123 -8.78 9.89 12.11
CA GLY A 123 -8.34 10.81 11.07
C GLY A 123 -6.83 10.70 10.78
N GLY A 124 -6.40 11.04 9.60
CA GLY A 124 -4.96 11.16 9.34
C GLY A 124 -4.15 9.85 9.26
N GLN A 125 -4.77 8.68 9.17
CA GLN A 125 -4.05 7.41 8.94
C GLN A 125 -3.68 7.16 7.47
N HIS A 126 -4.15 7.99 6.56
CA HIS A 126 -3.78 7.92 5.16
C HIS A 126 -2.31 8.36 4.96
N PRO A 127 -1.53 7.68 4.11
CA PRO A 127 -0.10 7.95 3.93
C PRO A 127 0.27 9.41 3.70
N ILE A 128 -0.52 10.14 2.91
CA ILE A 128 -0.29 11.58 2.68
C ILE A 128 -0.40 12.40 3.98
N ALA A 129 -1.36 12.07 4.85
CA ALA A 129 -1.51 12.76 6.13
C ALA A 129 -0.35 12.44 7.09
N LEU A 130 0.29 11.28 6.91
CA LEU A 130 1.44 10.82 7.69
C LEU A 130 2.79 11.24 7.09
N GLY A 131 2.80 12.03 6.02
CA GLY A 131 4.02 12.62 5.47
C GLY A 131 4.60 11.92 4.24
N ALA A 132 3.90 10.93 3.67
CA ALA A 132 4.31 10.38 2.37
C ALA A 132 4.29 11.47 1.29
N ALA A 133 5.28 11.45 0.41
CA ALA A 133 5.38 12.40 -0.69
C ALA A 133 4.31 12.13 -1.77
N MET A 134 4.10 10.86 -2.09
CA MET A 134 3.05 10.42 -3.02
C MET A 134 2.50 9.07 -2.58
N CYS A 135 1.22 8.80 -2.90
CA CYS A 135 0.67 7.46 -2.78
C CYS A 135 -0.33 7.14 -3.89
N CYS A 136 -0.54 5.85 -4.12
CA CYS A 136 -1.54 5.33 -5.05
C CYS A 136 -2.58 4.50 -4.29
N ASP A 137 -3.86 4.81 -4.49
CA ASP A 137 -4.99 4.09 -3.92
C ASP A 137 -5.75 3.35 -5.03
N SER A 138 -6.01 2.05 -4.85
CA SER A 138 -6.98 1.37 -5.70
C SER A 138 -8.39 1.59 -5.12
N GLY A 139 -9.13 2.57 -5.65
CA GLY A 139 -10.48 2.89 -5.19
C GLY A 139 -11.40 1.67 -5.22
N HIS A 140 -11.29 0.85 -6.27
CA HIS A 140 -12.12 -0.34 -6.48
C HIS A 140 -11.90 -1.49 -5.47
N LYS A 141 -10.85 -1.45 -4.63
CA LYS A 141 -10.60 -2.50 -3.63
C LYS A 141 -11.34 -2.29 -2.32
N THR A 142 -11.45 -1.03 -1.89
CA THR A 142 -11.98 -0.71 -0.56
C THR A 142 -13.02 0.42 -0.55
N LEU A 143 -13.30 1.02 -1.70
CA LEU A 143 -14.33 2.02 -1.90
C LEU A 143 -15.31 1.54 -3.00
N PRO A 144 -16.54 2.07 -3.06
CA PRO A 144 -17.54 1.68 -4.05
C PRO A 144 -17.24 2.26 -5.45
N VAL A 145 -16.15 1.79 -6.05
CA VAL A 145 -15.68 2.18 -7.37
C VAL A 145 -15.55 0.94 -8.25
N VAL A 146 -15.91 1.03 -9.53
CA VAL A 146 -15.74 -0.09 -10.46
C VAL A 146 -14.28 -0.40 -10.70
N THR A 147 -14.00 -1.67 -11.05
CA THR A 147 -12.64 -2.17 -11.29
C THR A 147 -11.86 -1.28 -12.25
N GLY A 148 -10.62 -0.97 -11.90
CA GLY A 148 -9.74 -0.06 -12.62
C GLY A 148 -9.73 1.37 -12.09
N GLY A 149 -10.72 1.76 -11.25
CA GLY A 149 -10.70 3.08 -10.62
C GLY A 149 -9.64 3.18 -9.54
N ALA A 150 -8.80 4.19 -9.65
CA ALA A 150 -7.68 4.45 -8.74
C ALA A 150 -7.44 5.94 -8.58
N TYR A 151 -6.75 6.30 -7.50
CA TYR A 151 -6.32 7.67 -7.24
C TYR A 151 -4.80 7.74 -7.11
N LEU A 152 -4.21 8.79 -7.67
CA LEU A 152 -2.85 9.21 -7.39
C LEU A 152 -2.91 10.46 -6.49
N HIS A 153 -2.32 10.38 -5.32
CA HIS A 153 -2.25 11.48 -4.38
C HIS A 153 -0.85 12.04 -4.31
N LEU A 154 -0.75 13.37 -4.34
CA LEU A 154 0.48 14.11 -4.15
C LEU A 154 0.41 14.86 -2.82
N GLY A 155 1.38 14.65 -1.95
CA GLY A 155 1.56 15.40 -0.72
C GLY A 155 2.17 16.77 -1.01
N LYS A 156 2.14 17.65 -0.03
CA LYS A 156 2.77 19.00 -0.14
C LYS A 156 4.28 18.92 -0.40
N ASN A 157 4.90 17.81 -0.02
CA ASN A 157 6.32 17.50 -0.20
C ASN A 157 6.59 16.60 -1.41
N ALA A 158 5.62 16.41 -2.29
CA ALA A 158 5.85 15.67 -3.53
C ALA A 158 6.91 16.37 -4.40
N PRO A 159 7.83 15.62 -5.01
CA PRO A 159 8.94 16.20 -5.75
C PRO A 159 8.49 16.92 -7.03
N ILE A 160 7.32 16.58 -7.55
CA ILE A 160 6.67 17.28 -8.67
C ILE A 160 5.26 17.66 -8.26
N GLN A 161 4.91 18.94 -8.47
CA GLN A 161 3.58 19.51 -8.23
C GLN A 161 2.95 20.02 -9.54
N ASP A 162 3.69 19.98 -10.64
CA ASP A 162 3.20 20.46 -11.94
C ASP A 162 2.08 19.55 -12.47
N GLU A 163 0.91 20.16 -12.69
CA GLU A 163 -0.29 19.44 -13.14
C GLU A 163 -0.10 18.81 -14.53
N ALA A 164 0.63 19.49 -15.43
CA ALA A 164 0.86 18.99 -16.78
C ALA A 164 1.73 17.74 -16.77
N ALA A 165 2.79 17.71 -15.95
CA ALA A 165 3.63 16.52 -15.77
C ALA A 165 2.82 15.35 -15.20
N VAL A 166 1.93 15.60 -14.23
CA VAL A 166 1.06 14.57 -13.65
C VAL A 166 0.09 14.02 -14.70
N ARG A 167 -0.58 14.87 -15.46
CA ARG A 167 -1.50 14.46 -16.55
C ARG A 167 -0.78 13.64 -17.62
N ASN A 168 0.41 14.05 -18.02
CA ASN A 168 1.22 13.32 -19.00
C ASN A 168 1.61 11.93 -18.48
N ALA A 169 2.03 11.81 -17.24
CA ALA A 169 2.34 10.51 -16.63
C ALA A 169 1.09 9.60 -16.53
N LEU A 170 -0.07 10.16 -16.19
CA LEU A 170 -1.33 9.41 -16.17
C LEU A 170 -1.75 8.95 -17.58
N ALA A 171 -1.60 9.78 -18.60
CA ALA A 171 -1.88 9.42 -19.97
C ALA A 171 -0.94 8.30 -20.49
N LEU A 172 0.35 8.36 -20.11
CA LEU A 172 1.34 7.38 -20.54
C LEU A 172 1.14 5.99 -19.92
N PHE A 173 0.83 5.93 -18.62
CA PHE A 173 0.75 4.66 -17.85
C PHE A 173 -0.67 4.22 -17.52
N GLY A 174 -1.64 5.09 -17.61
CA GLY A 174 -3.06 4.78 -17.41
C GLY A 174 -3.76 4.58 -18.76
N SER A 175 -4.41 5.63 -19.25
CA SER A 175 -5.10 5.60 -20.52
C SER A 175 -5.25 7.02 -21.09
N THR A 176 -5.12 7.14 -22.41
CA THR A 176 -5.47 8.35 -23.16
C THR A 176 -6.98 8.46 -23.39
N SER A 177 -7.72 7.36 -23.19
CA SER A 177 -9.18 7.27 -23.39
C SER A 177 -9.84 6.54 -22.21
N PRO A 178 -9.88 7.16 -21.03
CA PRO A 178 -10.44 6.51 -19.82
C PRO A 178 -11.92 6.21 -20.00
N SER A 179 -12.37 5.07 -19.44
CA SER A 179 -13.78 4.68 -19.47
C SER A 179 -14.64 5.68 -18.72
N TYR A 180 -15.69 6.19 -19.36
CA TYR A 180 -16.68 7.05 -18.72
C TYR A 180 -17.37 6.37 -17.53
N LEU A 181 -17.58 5.04 -17.56
CA LEU A 181 -18.14 4.30 -16.45
C LEU A 181 -17.21 4.33 -15.24
N THR A 182 -15.90 4.19 -15.44
CA THR A 182 -14.91 4.30 -14.36
C THR A 182 -14.88 5.72 -13.80
N LEU A 183 -14.88 6.75 -14.65
CA LEU A 183 -14.91 8.15 -14.20
C LEU A 183 -16.21 8.48 -13.45
N ALA A 184 -17.34 8.07 -13.96
CA ALA A 184 -18.62 8.25 -13.28
C ALA A 184 -18.68 7.53 -11.92
N SER A 185 -18.10 6.33 -11.82
CA SER A 185 -18.06 5.62 -10.55
C SER A 185 -17.16 6.30 -9.51
N LEU A 186 -16.05 6.90 -9.94
CA LEU A 186 -15.17 7.71 -9.08
C LEU A 186 -15.90 8.97 -8.57
N ASP A 187 -16.64 9.64 -9.45
CA ASP A 187 -17.44 10.83 -9.09
C ASP A 187 -18.57 10.47 -8.11
N LEU A 188 -19.34 9.44 -8.41
CA LEU A 188 -20.39 8.92 -7.51
C LEU A 188 -19.84 8.46 -6.17
N CYS A 189 -18.62 7.90 -6.16
CA CYS A 189 -17.93 7.55 -4.93
C CYS A 189 -17.70 8.77 -4.05
N ASN A 190 -17.28 9.91 -4.61
CA ASN A 190 -17.10 11.14 -3.83
C ASN A 190 -18.40 11.56 -3.15
N ARG A 191 -19.54 11.47 -3.83
CA ARG A 191 -20.85 11.74 -3.26
C ARG A 191 -21.19 10.78 -2.12
N TYR A 192 -20.95 9.48 -2.31
CA TYR A 192 -21.15 8.46 -1.28
C TYR A 192 -20.25 8.70 -0.04
N LEU A 193 -19.00 9.10 -0.24
CA LEU A 193 -18.07 9.41 0.84
C LEU A 193 -18.47 10.66 1.64
N ALA A 194 -19.10 11.64 0.99
CA ALA A 194 -19.61 12.85 1.64
C ALA A 194 -20.88 12.58 2.47
N ASP A 195 -21.62 11.52 2.16
CA ASP A 195 -22.90 11.20 2.79
C ASP A 195 -22.77 10.11 3.87
N GLY A 196 -22.32 10.47 5.08
CA GLY A 196 -22.32 9.59 6.26
C GLY A 196 -21.40 8.38 6.17
N TYR A 197 -20.46 8.33 5.22
CA TYR A 197 -19.54 7.18 5.06
C TYR A 197 -18.68 6.93 6.31
N ARG A 198 -18.23 7.98 6.98
CA ARG A 198 -17.40 7.84 8.20
C ARG A 198 -18.12 7.10 9.32
N ASP A 199 -19.41 7.32 9.48
CA ASP A 199 -20.19 6.66 10.52
C ASP A 199 -20.42 5.19 10.17
N ARG A 200 -20.78 4.89 8.91
CA ARG A 200 -20.88 3.51 8.41
C ARG A 200 -19.55 2.75 8.53
N LEU A 201 -18.42 3.41 8.23
CA LEU A 201 -17.10 2.81 8.38
C LEU A 201 -16.77 2.52 9.84
N ARG A 202 -17.08 3.44 10.75
CA ARG A 202 -16.89 3.25 12.21
C ARG A 202 -17.69 2.05 12.71
N GLU A 203 -18.96 1.94 12.33
CA GLU A 203 -19.81 0.81 12.69
C GLU A 203 -19.21 -0.51 12.18
N MET A 204 -18.82 -0.57 10.91
CA MET A 204 -18.19 -1.77 10.33
C MET A 204 -16.91 -2.15 11.06
N CYS A 205 -16.04 -1.19 11.35
CA CYS A 205 -14.80 -1.44 12.12
C CYS A 205 -15.12 -1.99 13.53
N GLY A 206 -16.15 -1.47 14.19
CA GLY A 206 -16.62 -1.98 15.47
C GLY A 206 -17.07 -3.44 15.40
N ARG A 207 -17.89 -3.77 14.42
CA ARG A 207 -18.37 -5.16 14.20
C ARG A 207 -17.21 -6.13 13.91
N LEU A 208 -16.23 -5.71 13.11
CA LEU A 208 -15.05 -6.55 12.84
C LEU A 208 -14.16 -6.71 14.06
N GLU A 209 -14.04 -5.69 14.90
CA GLU A 209 -13.30 -5.80 16.17
C GLU A 209 -13.99 -6.75 17.15
N GLU A 210 -15.31 -6.75 17.25
CA GLU A 210 -16.08 -7.73 18.02
C GLU A 210 -15.84 -9.15 17.50
N ALA A 211 -15.85 -9.33 16.17
CA ALA A 211 -15.56 -10.62 15.56
C ALA A 211 -14.12 -11.10 15.85
N ARG A 212 -13.12 -10.21 15.82
CA ARG A 212 -11.74 -10.54 16.22
C ARG A 212 -11.68 -11.04 17.66
N LYS A 213 -12.31 -10.33 18.58
CA LYS A 213 -12.37 -10.71 20.00
C LYS A 213 -13.03 -12.06 20.19
N ALA A 214 -14.16 -12.30 19.52
CA ALA A 214 -14.88 -13.57 19.61
C ALA A 214 -14.05 -14.75 19.05
N LEU A 215 -13.37 -14.56 17.91
CA LEU A 215 -12.50 -15.60 17.35
C LEU A 215 -11.29 -15.87 18.27
N THR A 216 -10.66 -14.83 18.81
CA THR A 216 -9.54 -14.98 19.74
C THR A 216 -9.98 -15.71 21.01
N ALA A 217 -11.16 -15.38 21.57
CA ALA A 217 -11.72 -16.05 22.73
C ALA A 217 -12.07 -17.53 22.45
N ALA A 218 -12.41 -17.84 21.19
CA ALA A 218 -12.63 -19.23 20.73
C ALA A 218 -11.33 -19.99 20.39
N GLY A 219 -10.17 -19.40 20.66
CA GLY A 219 -8.85 -20.03 20.47
C GLY A 219 -8.27 -19.91 19.04
N TRP A 220 -8.86 -19.09 18.19
CA TRP A 220 -8.29 -18.83 16.86
C TRP A 220 -7.09 -17.88 16.95
N GLN A 221 -6.07 -18.16 16.15
CA GLN A 221 -4.98 -17.21 15.96
C GLN A 221 -5.41 -16.18 14.90
N VAL A 222 -5.69 -14.96 15.37
CA VAL A 222 -6.05 -13.81 14.54
C VAL A 222 -4.82 -12.93 14.37
N GLU A 223 -4.41 -12.69 13.14
CA GLU A 223 -3.23 -11.86 12.85
C GLU A 223 -3.59 -10.37 12.98
N PRO A 224 -2.67 -9.53 13.51
CA PRO A 224 -2.84 -8.09 13.46
C PRO A 224 -3.00 -7.60 12.02
N SER A 225 -4.07 -6.88 11.77
CA SER A 225 -4.39 -6.39 10.44
C SER A 225 -5.10 -5.04 10.49
N ASP A 226 -5.23 -4.39 9.33
CA ASP A 226 -6.02 -3.17 9.23
C ASP A 226 -7.49 -3.40 9.66
N PRO A 227 -8.22 -2.33 10.04
CA PRO A 227 -9.54 -2.46 10.65
C PRO A 227 -10.59 -3.17 9.78
N LEU A 228 -10.43 -3.16 8.45
CA LEU A 228 -11.39 -3.78 7.51
C LEU A 228 -11.03 -5.23 7.12
N ARG A 229 -9.93 -5.78 7.67
CA ARG A 229 -9.53 -7.16 7.41
C ARG A 229 -9.57 -8.01 8.63
N LEU A 230 -9.97 -9.25 8.44
CA LEU A 230 -9.94 -10.29 9.44
C LEU A 230 -9.07 -11.43 8.88
N THR A 231 -7.83 -11.48 9.32
CA THR A 231 -6.85 -12.49 8.89
C THR A 231 -6.69 -13.54 9.99
N VAL A 232 -7.04 -14.77 9.68
CA VAL A 232 -6.94 -15.90 10.62
C VAL A 232 -5.95 -16.93 10.10
N LYS A 233 -5.19 -17.54 10.99
CA LYS A 233 -4.30 -18.63 10.68
C LYS A 233 -5.05 -19.95 10.75
N ALA A 234 -4.82 -20.82 9.78
CA ALA A 234 -5.41 -22.15 9.81
C ALA A 234 -4.89 -22.94 11.03
N PRO A 235 -5.76 -23.73 11.69
CA PRO A 235 -5.33 -24.61 12.79
C PRO A 235 -4.23 -25.58 12.37
N ALA A 236 -3.48 -26.08 13.37
CA ALA A 236 -2.45 -27.08 13.13
C ALA A 236 -3.03 -28.32 12.40
N GLY A 237 -2.31 -28.79 11.38
CA GLY A 237 -2.73 -29.91 10.55
C GLY A 237 -3.72 -29.55 9.44
N MET A 238 -4.08 -28.29 9.27
CA MET A 238 -4.97 -27.82 8.21
C MET A 238 -4.28 -26.75 7.37
N THR A 239 -4.44 -26.79 6.06
CA THR A 239 -4.01 -25.72 5.16
C THR A 239 -5.05 -24.59 5.11
N GLY A 240 -4.63 -23.38 4.72
CA GLY A 240 -5.55 -22.26 4.51
C GLY A 240 -6.64 -22.58 3.47
N GLY A 241 -6.30 -23.32 2.41
CA GLY A 241 -7.27 -23.78 1.41
C GLY A 241 -8.32 -24.74 1.97
N GLN A 242 -7.92 -25.66 2.86
CA GLN A 242 -8.86 -26.56 3.53
C GLN A 242 -9.79 -25.80 4.48
N LEU A 243 -9.26 -24.82 5.21
CA LEU A 243 -10.08 -23.96 6.06
C LEU A 243 -11.08 -23.15 5.21
N ALA A 244 -10.63 -22.55 4.12
CA ALA A 244 -11.48 -21.80 3.20
C ALA A 244 -12.63 -22.63 2.64
N ASN A 245 -12.37 -23.90 2.25
CA ASN A 245 -13.41 -24.81 1.78
C ASN A 245 -14.45 -25.12 2.87
N ARG A 246 -14.03 -25.38 4.11
CA ARG A 246 -14.95 -25.61 5.24
C ARG A 246 -15.79 -24.37 5.56
N LEU A 247 -15.20 -23.19 5.51
CA LEU A 247 -15.94 -21.92 5.69
C LEU A 247 -17.00 -21.75 4.60
N ARG A 248 -16.65 -22.07 3.34
CA ARG A 248 -17.59 -22.00 2.20
C ARG A 248 -18.77 -22.96 2.36
N GLU A 249 -18.52 -24.20 2.83
CA GLU A 249 -19.57 -25.16 3.16
C GLU A 249 -20.53 -24.64 4.22
N SER A 250 -20.06 -23.74 5.09
CA SER A 250 -20.85 -23.04 6.12
C SER A 250 -21.41 -21.69 5.65
N GLY A 251 -21.35 -21.38 4.35
CA GLY A 251 -21.85 -20.13 3.78
C GLY A 251 -20.96 -18.91 3.99
N VAL A 252 -19.71 -19.10 4.43
CA VAL A 252 -18.75 -18.01 4.62
C VAL A 252 -17.70 -18.07 3.48
N GLU A 253 -17.77 -17.10 2.57
CA GLU A 253 -16.74 -16.97 1.53
C GLU A 253 -15.52 -16.24 2.11
N SER A 254 -14.36 -16.86 1.97
CA SER A 254 -13.09 -16.29 2.35
C SER A 254 -12.21 -16.11 1.13
N VAL A 255 -11.37 -15.07 1.14
CA VAL A 255 -10.35 -14.92 0.11
C VAL A 255 -9.22 -15.91 0.44
N SER A 256 -9.16 -17.02 -0.28
CA SER A 256 -8.07 -17.97 -0.17
C SER A 256 -7.04 -17.70 -1.27
N TYR A 257 -5.77 -17.67 -0.87
CA TYR A 257 -4.68 -17.37 -1.80
C TYR A 257 -3.97 -18.65 -2.20
N THR A 258 -4.49 -19.31 -3.22
CA THR A 258 -3.88 -20.52 -3.79
C THR A 258 -2.58 -20.23 -4.55
N HIS A 259 -2.29 -18.98 -4.86
CA HIS A 259 -1.08 -18.55 -5.56
C HIS A 259 0.02 -18.00 -4.63
N LEU A 260 -0.21 -17.99 -3.33
CA LEU A 260 0.81 -17.74 -2.31
C LEU A 260 1.49 -19.07 -1.92
N ARG A 261 2.16 -19.69 -2.88
CA ARG A 261 3.03 -20.85 -2.67
C ARG A 261 4.49 -20.44 -2.69
#